data_9cfec7e23cfa04c98bee13ab863b37f8
#
_entry.id   9cfec7e23cfa04c98bee13ab863b37f8
#
_cell.length_a   1.000
_cell.length_b   1.000
_cell.length_c   1.000
_cell.angle_alpha   90.00
_cell.angle_beta   90.00
_cell.angle_gamma   90.00
#
_symmetry.space_group_name_H-M   'P 1'
#
loop_
_entity.id
_entity.type
_entity.pdbx_description
1 polymer ?
#
loop_
_entity_poly.entity_id
_entity_poly.type
_entity_poly.pdbx_seq_one_letter_code
_entity_poly.pdbx_strand_id
1 'polypeptide(L)'
;MNKGIERGLKELDIPYDTFFYQFNDWEKDDDFLEQFHAYLKAGNYTDVLSVNFSPLISILCEELGILYTAWVYDSPIHIRNTDSLKNSCNRIFFFDRGQAEGYCKNGVNAIHLPLAVDTDVFRINASKREKESYRTDVSLVGKLYQTEYTYFTAPLQGYTKGYLEGIVNAQGKIYGGYLIPELITDELLARMNKEYAGVATDGFKMGRRELEFMLACETTGRERYMALALLSGHYQVDLYSTDEDKRLKNVRYRGYADYYTQMPLIFSQSRINLNISLKTILTGIPLRVIDVLGCRGFVLSNYQEELMEYFNAGEELVVYENIEDLFYKAKYYLEHEDERKQVALAGFERVKRDFTFRERLQTMYGEHK
;
A
#
# COMPACT_ATOMS: atom_id res chain seq x y z
N MET A 1 0.77 12.33 5.41
CA MET A 1 2.20 11.96 5.36
C MET A 1 3.08 13.18 5.56
N ASN A 2 3.09 14.18 4.70
CA ASN A 2 3.98 15.35 4.83
C ASN A 2 3.93 16.01 6.22
N LYS A 3 2.73 16.23 6.80
CA LYS A 3 2.60 16.77 8.17
C LYS A 3 3.28 15.93 9.25
N GLY A 4 3.29 14.59 9.10
CA GLY A 4 3.98 13.69 10.02
C GLY A 4 5.50 13.78 9.88
N ILE A 5 6.00 13.86 8.64
CA ILE A 5 7.41 14.08 8.34
C ILE A 5 7.87 15.43 8.91
N GLU A 6 7.16 16.51 8.62
CA GLU A 6 7.48 17.85 9.14
C GLU A 6 7.52 17.90 10.67
N ARG A 7 6.57 17.21 11.33
CA ARG A 7 6.57 17.10 12.80
C ARG A 7 7.80 16.35 13.29
N GLY A 8 8.09 15.19 12.71
CA GLY A 8 9.23 14.38 13.12
C GLY A 8 10.57 15.10 12.90
N LEU A 9 10.73 15.86 11.80
CA LEU A 9 11.91 16.68 11.57
C LEU A 9 12.06 17.77 12.65
N LYS A 10 10.95 18.45 13.03
CA LYS A 10 10.94 19.43 14.13
C LYS A 10 11.30 18.82 15.48
N GLU A 11 10.78 17.62 15.79
CA GLU A 11 11.09 16.90 17.02
C GLU A 11 12.56 16.42 17.10
N LEU A 12 13.23 16.33 15.97
CA LEU A 12 14.66 15.96 15.86
C LEU A 12 15.56 17.18 15.69
N ASP A 13 15.02 18.40 15.72
CA ASP A 13 15.77 19.66 15.47
C ASP A 13 16.51 19.66 14.12
N ILE A 14 15.95 18.97 13.11
CA ILE A 14 16.48 18.95 11.75
C ILE A 14 15.88 20.12 10.98
N PRO A 15 16.68 21.10 10.53
CA PRO A 15 16.18 22.22 9.73
C PRO A 15 15.72 21.74 8.36
N TYR A 16 14.60 22.24 7.88
CA TYR A 16 14.06 21.90 6.57
C TYR A 16 13.30 23.06 5.94
N ASP A 17 13.25 23.05 4.62
CA ASP A 17 12.34 23.83 3.80
C ASP A 17 11.43 22.91 3.00
N THR A 18 10.32 23.44 2.47
CA THR A 18 9.37 22.68 1.66
C THR A 18 9.23 23.26 0.27
N PHE A 19 9.34 22.41 -0.74
CA PHE A 19 9.08 22.74 -2.12
C PHE A 19 7.82 22.03 -2.60
N PHE A 20 6.80 22.76 -3.03
CA PHE A 20 5.54 22.21 -3.52
C PHE A 20 5.45 22.41 -5.02
N TYR A 21 5.23 21.30 -5.73
CA TYR A 21 5.04 21.32 -7.17
C TYR A 21 4.02 20.25 -7.57
N GLN A 22 3.20 20.54 -8.56
CA GLN A 22 2.27 19.58 -9.14
C GLN A 22 2.81 19.15 -10.50
N PHE A 23 3.30 17.94 -10.60
CA PHE A 23 3.85 17.39 -11.84
C PHE A 23 2.77 17.27 -12.92
N ASN A 24 3.14 17.66 -14.14
CA ASN A 24 2.39 17.34 -15.35
C ASN A 24 2.66 15.88 -15.79
N ASP A 25 3.90 15.45 -15.72
CA ASP A 25 4.33 14.06 -15.88
C ASP A 25 5.47 13.76 -14.89
N TRP A 26 5.35 12.67 -14.15
CA TRP A 26 6.29 12.28 -13.09
C TRP A 26 7.71 11.98 -13.59
N GLU A 27 7.87 11.73 -14.90
CA GLU A 27 9.14 11.37 -15.50
C GLU A 27 9.61 12.35 -16.59
N LYS A 28 8.80 13.34 -16.94
CA LYS A 28 9.14 14.38 -17.92
C LYS A 28 8.40 15.67 -17.63
N ASP A 29 9.08 16.62 -16.99
CA ASP A 29 8.54 17.94 -16.67
C ASP A 29 9.68 18.96 -16.65
N ASP A 30 9.87 19.68 -17.78
CA ASP A 30 10.97 20.63 -17.94
C ASP A 30 10.80 21.84 -17.01
N ASP A 31 9.55 22.27 -16.79
CA ASP A 31 9.24 23.37 -15.88
C ASP A 31 9.61 23.03 -14.43
N PHE A 32 9.35 21.79 -14.03
CA PHE A 32 9.79 21.29 -12.72
C PHE A 32 11.31 21.32 -12.61
N LEU A 33 12.00 20.78 -13.60
CA LEU A 33 13.46 20.69 -13.60
C LEU A 33 14.09 22.08 -13.46
N GLU A 34 13.61 23.09 -14.21
CA GLU A 34 14.11 24.48 -14.13
C GLU A 34 13.87 25.09 -12.75
N GLN A 35 12.63 25.03 -12.25
CA GLN A 35 12.27 25.64 -10.98
C GLN A 35 12.96 24.96 -9.80
N PHE A 36 13.01 23.62 -9.78
CA PHE A 36 13.61 22.88 -8.67
C PHE A 36 15.13 23.01 -8.66
N HIS A 37 15.78 23.02 -9.83
CA HIS A 37 17.20 23.29 -9.96
C HIS A 37 17.57 24.68 -9.43
N ALA A 38 16.81 25.72 -9.82
CA ALA A 38 17.02 27.08 -9.31
C ALA A 38 16.84 27.14 -7.78
N TYR A 39 15.83 26.47 -7.25
CA TYR A 39 15.55 26.39 -5.82
C TYR A 39 16.72 25.72 -5.06
N LEU A 40 17.18 24.58 -5.53
CA LEU A 40 18.30 23.85 -4.90
C LEU A 40 19.61 24.65 -4.92
N LYS A 41 19.90 25.35 -6.03
CA LYS A 41 21.09 26.21 -6.14
C LYS A 41 21.04 27.46 -5.27
N ALA A 42 19.86 28.00 -5.00
CA ALA A 42 19.70 29.18 -4.16
C ALA A 42 19.89 28.89 -2.65
N GLY A 43 19.72 27.62 -2.24
CA GLY A 43 19.88 27.15 -0.87
C GLY A 43 21.18 26.35 -0.67
N ASN A 44 21.50 26.04 0.58
CA ASN A 44 22.61 25.19 0.96
C ASN A 44 22.10 23.81 1.41
N TYR A 45 21.32 23.16 0.55
CA TYR A 45 20.71 21.87 0.86
C TYR A 45 21.72 20.74 0.73
N THR A 46 21.74 19.84 1.69
CA THR A 46 22.60 18.64 1.71
C THR A 46 21.83 17.39 1.36
N ASP A 47 20.51 17.40 1.53
CA ASP A 47 19.63 16.27 1.27
C ASP A 47 18.26 16.76 0.77
N VAL A 48 17.64 15.98 -0.10
CA VAL A 48 16.25 16.14 -0.55
C VAL A 48 15.45 14.94 -0.11
N LEU A 49 14.39 15.14 0.68
CA LEU A 49 13.48 14.08 1.10
C LEU A 49 12.18 14.12 0.30
N SER A 50 11.78 13.01 -0.28
CA SER A 50 10.45 12.86 -0.89
C SER A 50 9.70 11.64 -0.39
N VAL A 51 8.36 11.73 -0.45
CA VAL A 51 7.48 10.55 -0.39
C VAL A 51 7.35 10.00 -1.80
N ASN A 52 7.64 8.71 -1.95
CA ASN A 52 7.87 8.03 -3.21
C ASN A 52 9.10 8.54 -3.97
N PHE A 53 9.61 7.68 -4.83
CA PHE A 53 10.78 7.98 -5.64
C PHE A 53 10.37 8.77 -6.90
N SER A 54 11.10 9.84 -7.21
CA SER A 54 10.95 10.61 -8.44
C SER A 54 12.23 10.55 -9.27
N PRO A 55 12.18 10.03 -10.52
CA PRO A 55 13.32 10.06 -11.43
C PRO A 55 13.88 11.47 -11.66
N LEU A 56 13.01 12.50 -11.76
CA LEU A 56 13.42 13.88 -12.00
C LEU A 56 14.21 14.46 -10.83
N ILE A 57 13.77 14.19 -9.58
CA ILE A 57 14.50 14.61 -8.39
C ILE A 57 15.87 13.92 -8.33
N SER A 58 15.90 12.61 -8.58
CA SER A 58 17.15 11.84 -8.57
C SER A 58 18.17 12.35 -9.58
N ILE A 59 17.74 12.69 -10.79
CA ILE A 59 18.62 13.23 -11.85
C ILE A 59 19.23 14.57 -11.40
N LEU A 60 18.42 15.50 -10.87
CA LEU A 60 18.91 16.79 -10.42
C LEU A 60 19.84 16.68 -9.20
N CYS A 61 19.50 15.82 -8.25
CA CYS A 61 20.34 15.60 -7.08
C CYS A 61 21.71 14.99 -7.44
N GLU A 62 21.73 14.06 -8.40
CA GLU A 62 23.00 13.49 -8.93
C GLU A 62 23.84 14.56 -9.62
N GLU A 63 23.22 15.43 -10.44
CA GLU A 63 23.92 16.54 -11.11
C GLU A 63 24.53 17.53 -10.10
N LEU A 64 23.80 17.85 -9.04
CA LEU A 64 24.19 18.86 -8.05
C LEU A 64 25.03 18.30 -6.89
N GLY A 65 25.23 16.98 -6.82
CA GLY A 65 25.94 16.32 -5.72
C GLY A 65 25.20 16.42 -4.37
N ILE A 66 23.88 16.48 -4.40
CA ILE A 66 23.00 16.54 -3.22
C ILE A 66 22.46 15.13 -2.96
N LEU A 67 22.39 14.68 -1.71
CA LEU A 67 21.77 13.40 -1.38
C LEU A 67 20.27 13.43 -1.68
N TYR A 68 19.76 12.30 -2.14
CA TYR A 68 18.31 12.11 -2.37
C TYR A 68 17.79 10.95 -1.53
N THR A 69 16.99 11.25 -0.54
CA THR A 69 16.29 10.31 0.32
C THR A 69 14.85 10.15 -0.15
N ALA A 70 14.49 9.00 -0.69
CA ALA A 70 13.13 8.68 -1.08
C ALA A 70 12.52 7.67 -0.11
N TRP A 71 11.36 7.97 0.47
CA TRP A 71 10.61 7.01 1.27
C TRP A 71 9.41 6.50 0.50
N VAL A 72 9.51 5.25 0.03
CA VAL A 72 8.56 4.64 -0.90
C VAL A 72 7.37 4.06 -0.14
N TYR A 73 6.18 4.52 -0.49
CA TYR A 73 4.89 4.10 0.05
C TYR A 73 4.12 3.21 -0.92
N ASP A 74 4.46 3.24 -2.20
CA ASP A 74 3.79 2.47 -3.24
C ASP A 74 4.46 1.11 -3.46
N SER A 75 3.66 0.11 -3.75
CA SER A 75 4.11 -1.24 -4.09
C SER A 75 3.33 -1.75 -5.31
N PRO A 76 4.02 -1.96 -6.46
CA PRO A 76 5.40 -1.63 -6.78
C PRO A 76 5.61 -0.12 -7.04
N ILE A 77 6.88 0.32 -7.20
CA ILE A 77 7.17 1.66 -7.72
C ILE A 77 6.69 1.74 -9.17
N HIS A 78 5.86 2.74 -9.46
CA HIS A 78 5.32 3.00 -10.80
C HIS A 78 6.20 4.00 -11.56
N ILE A 79 7.32 3.54 -12.11
CA ILE A 79 8.21 4.32 -12.98
C ILE A 79 8.50 3.55 -14.28
N ARG A 80 8.58 4.28 -15.39
CA ARG A 80 8.86 3.71 -16.74
C ARG A 80 10.35 3.43 -16.91
N ASN A 81 11.20 4.41 -16.56
CA ASN A 81 12.66 4.27 -16.63
C ASN A 81 13.25 4.02 -15.25
N THR A 82 13.91 2.88 -15.08
CA THR A 82 14.52 2.45 -13.81
C THR A 82 16.00 2.81 -13.68
N ASP A 83 16.62 3.43 -14.69
CA ASP A 83 18.06 3.72 -14.67
C ASP A 83 18.43 4.71 -13.55
N SER A 84 17.59 5.73 -13.33
CA SER A 84 17.76 6.72 -12.27
C SER A 84 17.75 6.14 -10.84
N LEU A 85 17.18 4.94 -10.63
CA LEU A 85 17.24 4.27 -9.33
C LEU A 85 18.67 3.97 -8.87
N LYS A 86 19.62 3.86 -9.81
CA LYS A 86 21.03 3.53 -9.55
C LYS A 86 21.93 4.74 -9.38
N ASN A 87 21.39 5.96 -9.43
CA ASN A 87 22.15 7.17 -9.19
C ASN A 87 22.80 7.12 -7.79
N SER A 88 24.04 7.57 -7.70
CA SER A 88 24.87 7.45 -6.49
C SER A 88 24.36 8.32 -5.34
N CYS A 89 23.61 9.38 -5.66
CA CYS A 89 23.00 10.26 -4.68
C CYS A 89 21.81 9.61 -3.94
N ASN A 90 21.27 8.51 -4.42
CA ASN A 90 20.03 7.93 -3.87
C ASN A 90 20.24 7.15 -2.58
N ARG A 91 19.30 7.33 -1.64
CA ARG A 91 19.01 6.44 -0.52
C ARG A 91 17.50 6.16 -0.58
N ILE A 92 17.10 4.96 -0.98
CA ILE A 92 15.69 4.64 -1.24
C ILE A 92 15.19 3.70 -0.15
N PHE A 93 14.30 4.20 0.71
CA PHE A 93 13.70 3.45 1.80
C PHE A 93 12.38 2.82 1.35
N PHE A 94 12.30 1.50 1.43
CA PHE A 94 11.12 0.71 1.09
C PHE A 94 10.46 0.20 2.36
N PHE A 95 9.13 0.30 2.43
CA PHE A 95 8.38 -0.25 3.56
C PHE A 95 8.27 -1.78 3.53
N ASP A 96 8.56 -2.40 2.40
CA ASP A 96 8.49 -3.83 2.11
C ASP A 96 9.91 -4.37 1.95
N ARG A 97 10.33 -5.25 2.88
CA ARG A 97 11.67 -5.84 2.86
C ARG A 97 11.92 -6.65 1.60
N GLY A 98 10.92 -7.44 1.17
CA GLY A 98 11.07 -8.25 -0.03
C GLY A 98 11.34 -7.41 -1.28
N GLN A 99 10.72 -6.23 -1.39
CA GLN A 99 11.03 -5.28 -2.45
C GLN A 99 12.42 -4.66 -2.30
N ALA A 100 12.77 -4.19 -1.10
CA ALA A 100 14.09 -3.63 -0.84
C ALA A 100 15.21 -4.60 -1.26
N GLU A 101 15.11 -5.87 -0.87
CA GLU A 101 16.06 -6.92 -1.25
C GLU A 101 16.11 -7.15 -2.76
N GLY A 102 14.95 -7.14 -3.43
CA GLY A 102 14.86 -7.27 -4.88
C GLY A 102 15.58 -6.13 -5.61
N TYR A 103 15.40 -4.89 -5.15
CA TYR A 103 16.11 -3.73 -5.72
C TYR A 103 17.60 -3.73 -5.38
N CYS A 104 18.00 -4.12 -4.15
CA CYS A 104 19.41 -4.28 -3.77
C CYS A 104 20.14 -5.27 -4.69
N LYS A 105 19.55 -6.43 -4.99
CA LYS A 105 20.15 -7.43 -5.90
C LYS A 105 20.39 -6.87 -7.30
N ASN A 106 19.66 -5.82 -7.69
CA ASN A 106 19.79 -5.13 -8.98
C ASN A 106 20.70 -3.88 -8.91
N GLY A 107 21.42 -3.66 -7.81
CA GLY A 107 22.39 -2.57 -7.64
C GLY A 107 21.78 -1.23 -7.28
N VAL A 108 20.58 -1.20 -6.73
CA VAL A 108 19.93 -0.01 -6.19
C VAL A 108 20.30 0.13 -4.71
N ASN A 109 20.60 1.33 -4.23
CA ASN A 109 20.77 1.61 -2.80
C ASN A 109 19.41 1.63 -2.10
N ALA A 110 18.86 0.44 -1.92
CA ALA A 110 17.55 0.20 -1.34
C ALA A 110 17.68 -0.26 0.12
N ILE A 111 16.93 0.34 1.01
CA ILE A 111 16.98 0.12 2.45
C ILE A 111 15.55 -0.22 2.93
N HIS A 112 15.42 -1.24 3.76
CA HIS A 112 14.13 -1.56 4.38
C HIS A 112 13.85 -0.60 5.54
N LEU A 113 12.67 0.02 5.54
CA LEU A 113 12.19 0.86 6.63
C LEU A 113 10.65 0.87 6.65
N PRO A 114 9.99 0.25 7.63
CA PRO A 114 8.53 0.26 7.75
C PRO A 114 7.95 1.67 7.79
N LEU A 115 6.70 1.81 7.36
CA LEU A 115 5.99 3.09 7.38
C LEU A 115 5.74 3.59 8.80
N ALA A 116 5.29 4.83 8.92
CA ALA A 116 4.99 5.48 10.19
C ALA A 116 3.53 5.93 10.26
N VAL A 117 3.03 6.09 11.49
CA VAL A 117 1.73 6.66 11.80
C VAL A 117 1.88 7.86 12.74
N ASP A 118 1.03 8.85 12.56
CA ASP A 118 0.91 10.00 13.47
C ASP A 118 -0.37 9.84 14.31
N THR A 119 -0.23 9.26 15.50
CA THR A 119 -1.35 9.00 16.41
C THR A 119 -2.00 10.29 16.94
N ASP A 120 -1.32 11.44 16.88
CA ASP A 120 -1.86 12.72 17.30
C ASP A 120 -2.75 13.36 16.24
N VAL A 121 -2.42 13.18 14.96
CA VAL A 121 -3.28 13.63 13.84
C VAL A 121 -4.62 12.89 13.84
N PHE A 122 -4.62 11.63 14.25
CA PHE A 122 -5.82 10.80 14.34
C PHE A 122 -6.63 10.99 15.63
N ARG A 123 -6.38 12.06 16.39
CA ARG A 123 -7.24 12.41 17.52
C ARG A 123 -8.64 12.81 17.03
N ILE A 124 -9.61 11.99 17.40
CA ILE A 124 -10.99 12.11 16.94
C ILE A 124 -11.71 13.17 17.78
N ASN A 125 -11.87 14.36 17.22
CA ASN A 125 -12.74 15.40 17.80
C ASN A 125 -14.08 15.43 17.05
N ALA A 126 -14.96 14.48 17.37
CA ALA A 126 -16.28 14.35 16.74
C ALA A 126 -17.37 14.17 17.77
N SER A 127 -18.57 14.66 17.47
CA SER A 127 -19.74 14.50 18.30
C SER A 127 -20.14 13.02 18.44
N LYS A 128 -20.92 12.68 19.49
CA LYS A 128 -21.43 11.32 19.66
C LYS A 128 -22.27 10.87 18.47
N ARG A 129 -23.11 11.76 17.92
CA ARG A 129 -23.95 11.48 16.74
C ARG A 129 -23.11 11.17 15.50
N GLU A 130 -22.06 11.90 15.29
CA GLU A 130 -21.14 11.69 14.17
C GLU A 130 -20.43 10.36 14.29
N LYS A 131 -19.87 10.03 15.46
CA LYS A 131 -19.26 8.72 15.73
C LYS A 131 -20.24 7.57 15.47
N GLU A 132 -21.49 7.70 15.92
CA GLU A 132 -22.53 6.69 15.74
C GLU A 132 -22.83 6.41 14.25
N SER A 133 -22.69 7.42 13.36
CA SER A 133 -22.93 7.26 11.91
C SER A 133 -21.91 6.36 11.20
N TYR A 134 -20.73 6.12 11.82
CA TYR A 134 -19.69 5.23 11.32
C TYR A 134 -19.69 3.84 11.98
N ARG A 135 -20.61 3.57 12.91
CA ARG A 135 -20.69 2.25 13.54
C ARG A 135 -21.06 1.16 12.56
N THR A 136 -20.23 0.10 12.57
CA THR A 136 -20.46 -1.10 11.78
C THR A 136 -19.77 -2.30 12.43
N ASP A 137 -20.18 -3.53 12.06
CA ASP A 137 -19.50 -4.72 12.53
C ASP A 137 -18.14 -4.87 11.83
N VAL A 138 -18.11 -4.73 10.51
CA VAL A 138 -16.88 -4.85 9.73
C VAL A 138 -16.81 -3.69 8.75
N SER A 139 -15.62 -3.10 8.60
CA SER A 139 -15.33 -2.14 7.54
C SER A 139 -14.15 -2.56 6.68
N LEU A 140 -14.20 -2.22 5.40
CA LEU A 140 -13.06 -2.24 4.50
C LEU A 140 -12.90 -0.86 3.88
N VAL A 141 -11.70 -0.28 4.01
CA VAL A 141 -11.35 1.02 3.41
C VAL A 141 -10.27 0.81 2.36
N GLY A 142 -10.60 0.97 1.10
CA GLY A 142 -9.65 0.81 -0.02
C GLY A 142 -10.34 0.42 -1.32
N LYS A 143 -9.58 0.42 -2.42
CA LYS A 143 -10.06 0.03 -3.75
C LYS A 143 -10.50 -1.43 -3.78
N LEU A 144 -11.50 -1.76 -4.59
CA LEU A 144 -11.84 -3.18 -4.87
C LEU A 144 -10.90 -3.80 -5.91
N TYR A 145 -10.04 -2.99 -6.53
CA TYR A 145 -9.18 -3.41 -7.63
C TYR A 145 -9.98 -4.04 -8.78
N GLN A 146 -11.11 -3.38 -9.14
CA GLN A 146 -11.80 -3.71 -10.38
C GLN A 146 -10.84 -3.48 -11.52
N THR A 147 -10.41 -4.57 -12.14
CA THR A 147 -9.42 -4.53 -13.21
C THR A 147 -10.08 -4.64 -14.57
N GLU A 148 -9.33 -4.23 -15.58
CA GLU A 148 -9.67 -4.51 -16.97
C GLU A 148 -9.33 -5.96 -17.38
N TYR A 149 -9.14 -6.86 -16.42
CA TYR A 149 -8.78 -8.26 -16.65
C TYR A 149 -9.71 -8.94 -17.66
N THR A 150 -11.02 -8.77 -17.49
CA THR A 150 -12.01 -9.34 -18.40
C THR A 150 -11.86 -8.76 -19.82
N TYR A 151 -11.59 -7.46 -19.93
CA TYR A 151 -11.38 -6.80 -21.22
C TYR A 151 -10.10 -7.33 -21.92
N PHE A 152 -9.00 -7.36 -21.22
CA PHE A 152 -7.72 -7.85 -21.76
C PHE A 152 -7.72 -9.35 -22.03
N THR A 153 -8.47 -10.15 -21.28
CA THR A 153 -8.55 -11.60 -21.52
C THR A 153 -9.62 -11.99 -22.54
N ALA A 154 -10.56 -11.10 -22.89
CA ALA A 154 -11.64 -11.40 -23.83
C ALA A 154 -11.14 -11.90 -25.22
N PRO A 155 -10.12 -11.28 -25.84
CA PRO A 155 -9.62 -11.71 -27.15
C PRO A 155 -8.72 -12.93 -27.12
N LEU A 156 -8.30 -13.40 -25.93
CA LEU A 156 -7.36 -14.50 -25.78
C LEU A 156 -8.02 -15.85 -26.03
N GLN A 157 -7.25 -16.80 -26.59
CA GLN A 157 -7.70 -18.17 -26.81
C GLN A 157 -7.87 -18.95 -25.50
N GLY A 158 -8.65 -20.01 -25.53
CA GLY A 158 -9.03 -20.80 -24.36
C GLY A 158 -7.85 -21.28 -23.52
N TYR A 159 -6.74 -21.71 -24.13
CA TYR A 159 -5.54 -22.12 -23.39
C TYR A 159 -4.90 -20.95 -22.64
N THR A 160 -4.63 -19.83 -23.32
CA THR A 160 -3.99 -18.66 -22.72
C THR A 160 -4.85 -18.09 -21.60
N LYS A 161 -6.16 -17.96 -21.87
CA LYS A 161 -7.12 -17.51 -20.85
C LYS A 161 -7.18 -18.43 -19.63
N GLY A 162 -7.22 -19.78 -19.88
CA GLY A 162 -7.21 -20.78 -18.81
C GLY A 162 -5.92 -20.75 -17.98
N TYR A 163 -4.78 -20.49 -18.62
CA TYR A 163 -3.51 -20.37 -17.94
C TYR A 163 -3.48 -19.15 -16.99
N LEU A 164 -3.91 -17.98 -17.48
CA LEU A 164 -4.02 -16.76 -16.65
C LEU A 164 -4.99 -16.94 -15.47
N GLU A 165 -6.12 -17.59 -15.72
CA GLU A 165 -7.08 -17.93 -14.68
C GLU A 165 -6.47 -18.90 -13.65
N GLY A 166 -5.64 -19.84 -14.10
CA GLY A 166 -4.86 -20.73 -13.25
C GLY A 166 -3.89 -19.96 -12.34
N ILE A 167 -3.19 -18.95 -12.86
CA ILE A 167 -2.29 -18.07 -12.08
C ILE A 167 -3.09 -17.37 -10.98
N VAL A 168 -4.19 -16.70 -11.33
CA VAL A 168 -5.02 -15.95 -10.38
C VAL A 168 -5.56 -16.87 -9.28
N ASN A 169 -6.04 -18.06 -9.66
CA ASN A 169 -6.57 -19.03 -8.70
C ASN A 169 -5.48 -19.64 -7.80
N ALA A 170 -4.28 -19.86 -8.32
CA ALA A 170 -3.15 -20.37 -7.53
C ALA A 170 -2.69 -19.30 -6.52
N GLN A 171 -2.46 -18.07 -6.98
CA GLN A 171 -2.07 -16.96 -6.10
C GLN A 171 -3.13 -16.66 -5.04
N GLY A 172 -4.41 -16.74 -5.37
CA GLY A 172 -5.51 -16.52 -4.43
C GLY A 172 -5.53 -17.47 -3.23
N LYS A 173 -4.87 -18.63 -3.34
CA LYS A 173 -4.76 -19.63 -2.25
C LYS A 173 -3.48 -19.50 -1.42
N ILE A 174 -2.58 -18.57 -1.80
CA ILE A 174 -1.27 -18.44 -1.16
C ILE A 174 -1.20 -17.11 -0.42
N TYR A 175 -0.89 -17.23 0.86
CA TYR A 175 -0.64 -16.14 1.79
C TYR A 175 0.84 -16.15 2.18
N GLY A 176 1.49 -14.99 2.20
CA GLY A 176 2.92 -14.88 2.50
C GLY A 176 3.87 -15.34 1.37
N GLY A 177 3.34 -15.48 0.15
CA GLY A 177 4.13 -15.82 -1.04
C GLY A 177 3.58 -15.13 -2.28
N TYR A 178 4.46 -14.77 -3.23
CA TYR A 178 4.10 -14.10 -4.48
C TYR A 178 4.62 -14.89 -5.67
N LEU A 179 3.71 -15.69 -6.31
CA LEU A 179 4.04 -16.61 -7.38
C LEU A 179 3.84 -16.03 -8.79
N ILE A 180 3.11 -14.96 -8.93
CA ILE A 180 2.71 -14.41 -10.24
C ILE A 180 3.90 -14.19 -11.16
N PRO A 181 5.02 -13.55 -10.73
CA PRO A 181 6.17 -13.32 -11.61
C PRO A 181 6.79 -14.60 -12.17
N GLU A 182 6.85 -15.66 -11.34
CA GLU A 182 7.45 -16.95 -11.73
C GLU A 182 6.58 -17.70 -12.75
N LEU A 183 5.27 -17.49 -12.70
CA LEU A 183 4.31 -18.14 -13.57
C LEU A 183 4.11 -17.37 -14.91
N ILE A 184 4.54 -16.12 -15.01
CA ILE A 184 4.56 -15.37 -16.27
C ILE A 184 5.83 -15.72 -17.04
N THR A 185 5.75 -16.77 -17.90
CA THR A 185 6.86 -17.16 -18.74
C THR A 185 6.95 -16.27 -19.99
N ASP A 186 8.15 -16.20 -20.63
CA ASP A 186 8.31 -15.46 -21.89
C ASP A 186 7.47 -16.10 -23.01
N GLU A 187 7.28 -17.42 -22.97
CA GLU A 187 6.41 -18.14 -23.91
C GLU A 187 4.95 -17.73 -23.77
N LEU A 188 4.44 -17.60 -22.52
CA LEU A 188 3.09 -17.11 -22.27
C LEU A 188 2.92 -15.70 -22.82
N LEU A 189 3.86 -14.80 -22.51
CA LEU A 189 3.79 -13.39 -22.94
C LEU A 189 3.86 -13.26 -24.47
N ALA A 190 4.75 -14.02 -25.12
CA ALA A 190 4.85 -14.07 -26.57
C ALA A 190 3.56 -14.60 -27.24
N ARG A 191 2.96 -15.64 -26.66
CA ARG A 191 1.67 -16.21 -27.11
C ARG A 191 0.56 -15.18 -27.00
N MET A 192 0.42 -14.52 -25.82
CA MET A 192 -0.59 -13.47 -25.62
C MET A 192 -0.45 -12.36 -26.65
N ASN A 193 0.76 -11.85 -26.85
CA ASN A 193 1.02 -10.77 -27.80
C ASN A 193 0.76 -11.18 -29.25
N LYS A 194 0.97 -12.46 -29.62
CA LYS A 194 0.58 -13.00 -30.91
C LYS A 194 -0.94 -13.03 -31.08
N GLU A 195 -1.67 -13.43 -30.03
CA GLU A 195 -3.14 -13.46 -30.04
C GLU A 195 -3.71 -12.02 -30.14
N TYR A 196 -3.15 -11.06 -29.42
CA TYR A 196 -3.52 -9.63 -29.55
C TYR A 196 -3.27 -9.08 -30.95
N ALA A 197 -2.13 -9.38 -31.58
CA ALA A 197 -1.83 -8.93 -32.92
C ALA A 197 -2.85 -9.41 -33.97
N GLY A 198 -3.60 -10.46 -33.70
CA GLY A 198 -4.70 -10.95 -34.54
C GLY A 198 -5.98 -10.11 -34.45
N VAL A 199 -6.14 -9.27 -33.44
CA VAL A 199 -7.38 -8.50 -33.19
C VAL A 199 -7.14 -7.02 -32.94
N ALA A 200 -5.96 -6.61 -32.47
CA ALA A 200 -5.62 -5.21 -32.21
C ALA A 200 -5.11 -4.53 -33.49
N THR A 201 -5.68 -3.40 -33.85
CA THR A 201 -5.30 -2.60 -35.04
C THR A 201 -4.23 -1.56 -34.74
N ASP A 202 -3.97 -1.26 -33.47
CA ASP A 202 -3.05 -0.23 -32.98
C ASP A 202 -1.65 -0.76 -32.59
N GLY A 203 -1.40 -2.06 -32.81
CA GLY A 203 -0.13 -2.68 -32.43
C GLY A 203 0.08 -2.89 -30.95
N PHE A 204 -1.00 -2.92 -30.15
CA PHE A 204 -0.94 -3.15 -28.72
C PHE A 204 -0.11 -4.39 -28.34
N LYS A 205 0.72 -4.25 -27.31
CA LYS A 205 1.49 -5.34 -26.70
C LYS A 205 1.39 -5.24 -25.18
N MET A 206 1.05 -6.34 -24.55
CA MET A 206 1.10 -6.48 -23.09
C MET A 206 2.55 -6.63 -22.64
N GLY A 207 3.00 -5.79 -21.73
CA GLY A 207 4.30 -5.94 -21.07
C GLY A 207 4.22 -6.90 -19.87
N ARG A 208 5.38 -7.40 -19.43
CA ARG A 208 5.46 -8.32 -18.28
C ARG A 208 5.00 -7.65 -16.99
N ARG A 209 5.43 -6.41 -16.73
CA ARG A 209 5.09 -5.65 -15.52
C ARG A 209 3.60 -5.31 -15.46
N GLU A 210 3.03 -4.91 -16.59
CA GLU A 210 1.60 -4.61 -16.71
C GLU A 210 0.75 -5.86 -16.46
N LEU A 211 1.15 -7.00 -17.03
CA LEU A 211 0.48 -8.28 -16.81
C LEU A 211 0.56 -8.72 -15.34
N GLU A 212 1.75 -8.64 -14.76
CA GLU A 212 1.99 -8.97 -13.36
C GLU A 212 1.10 -8.14 -12.43
N PHE A 213 1.09 -6.82 -12.61
CA PHE A 213 0.29 -5.91 -11.80
C PHE A 213 -1.21 -6.15 -11.98
N MET A 214 -1.66 -6.37 -13.23
CA MET A 214 -3.06 -6.70 -13.52
C MET A 214 -3.50 -8.00 -12.82
N LEU A 215 -2.69 -9.06 -12.86
CA LEU A 215 -3.00 -10.33 -12.20
C LEU A 215 -2.99 -10.20 -10.66
N ALA A 216 -2.07 -9.41 -10.11
CA ALA A 216 -2.03 -9.14 -8.68
C ALA A 216 -3.27 -8.37 -8.21
N CYS A 217 -3.67 -7.33 -8.95
CA CYS A 217 -4.89 -6.58 -8.70
C CYS A 217 -6.13 -7.47 -8.80
N GLU A 218 -6.25 -8.28 -9.86
CA GLU A 218 -7.38 -9.20 -10.06
C GLU A 218 -7.48 -10.21 -8.90
N THR A 219 -6.36 -10.81 -8.50
CA THR A 219 -6.32 -11.74 -7.37
C THR A 219 -6.79 -11.06 -6.08
N THR A 220 -6.28 -9.87 -5.78
CA THR A 220 -6.66 -9.11 -4.59
C THR A 220 -8.13 -8.70 -4.64
N GLY A 221 -8.60 -8.26 -5.81
CA GLY A 221 -10.01 -7.88 -6.01
C GLY A 221 -10.96 -9.04 -5.76
N ARG A 222 -10.62 -10.25 -6.23
CA ARG A 222 -11.42 -11.47 -5.97
C ARG A 222 -11.44 -11.82 -4.48
N GLU A 223 -10.30 -11.71 -3.79
CA GLU A 223 -10.23 -11.96 -2.35
C GLU A 223 -11.10 -10.96 -1.58
N ARG A 224 -11.00 -9.66 -1.91
CA ARG A 224 -11.84 -8.61 -1.31
C ARG A 224 -13.32 -8.85 -1.56
N TYR A 225 -13.68 -9.20 -2.78
CA TYR A 225 -15.07 -9.55 -3.11
C TYR A 225 -15.59 -10.73 -2.29
N MET A 226 -14.81 -11.84 -2.23
CA MET A 226 -15.20 -13.03 -1.48
C MET A 226 -15.34 -12.75 0.01
N ALA A 227 -14.39 -12.03 0.61
CA ALA A 227 -14.44 -11.66 2.01
C ALA A 227 -15.66 -10.80 2.35
N LEU A 228 -15.93 -9.75 1.55
CA LEU A 228 -17.07 -8.87 1.74
C LEU A 228 -18.40 -9.60 1.53
N ALA A 229 -18.52 -10.42 0.48
CA ALA A 229 -19.72 -11.20 0.20
C ALA A 229 -20.03 -12.20 1.32
N LEU A 230 -19.02 -12.91 1.81
CA LEU A 230 -19.16 -13.87 2.91
C LEU A 230 -19.58 -13.18 4.20
N LEU A 231 -18.86 -12.13 4.62
CA LEU A 231 -19.12 -11.43 5.87
C LEU A 231 -20.47 -10.71 5.85
N SER A 232 -20.86 -10.08 4.73
CA SER A 232 -22.13 -9.36 4.63
C SER A 232 -23.38 -10.27 4.63
N GLY A 233 -23.19 -11.57 4.47
CA GLY A 233 -24.25 -12.54 4.69
C GLY A 233 -24.63 -12.74 6.16
N HIS A 234 -23.77 -12.32 7.10
CA HIS A 234 -23.93 -12.56 8.53
C HIS A 234 -23.87 -11.29 9.39
N TYR A 235 -23.14 -10.24 8.93
CA TYR A 235 -22.82 -9.05 9.69
C TYR A 235 -23.08 -7.78 8.88
N GLN A 236 -23.15 -6.65 9.56
CA GLN A 236 -23.20 -5.35 8.92
C GLN A 236 -21.81 -4.98 8.40
N VAL A 237 -21.67 -4.88 7.09
CA VAL A 237 -20.39 -4.59 6.42
C VAL A 237 -20.45 -3.28 5.68
N ASP A 238 -19.51 -2.39 5.95
CA ASP A 238 -19.35 -1.10 5.27
C ASP A 238 -18.12 -1.14 4.35
N LEU A 239 -18.31 -0.71 3.12
CA LEU A 239 -17.25 -0.55 2.14
C LEU A 239 -17.03 0.94 1.86
N TYR A 240 -15.84 1.43 2.13
CA TYR A 240 -15.37 2.77 1.77
C TYR A 240 -14.38 2.64 0.61
N SER A 241 -14.83 2.96 -0.59
CA SER A 241 -14.06 2.78 -1.82
C SER A 241 -14.47 3.80 -2.87
N THR A 242 -13.59 4.04 -3.83
CA THR A 242 -13.95 4.70 -5.10
C THR A 242 -14.65 3.74 -6.07
N ASP A 243 -14.54 2.43 -5.81
CA ASP A 243 -15.07 1.38 -6.66
C ASP A 243 -16.32 0.79 -6.02
N GLU A 244 -17.43 0.76 -6.75
CA GLU A 244 -18.69 0.10 -6.35
C GLU A 244 -18.82 -1.23 -7.10
N ASP A 245 -19.18 -2.31 -6.38
CA ASP A 245 -19.54 -3.59 -7.01
C ASP A 245 -21.00 -3.95 -6.72
N LYS A 246 -21.84 -3.85 -7.74
CA LYS A 246 -23.29 -4.12 -7.65
C LYS A 246 -23.63 -5.57 -7.27
N ARG A 247 -22.68 -6.49 -7.34
CA ARG A 247 -22.84 -7.88 -6.89
C ARG A 247 -22.85 -7.99 -5.37
N LEU A 248 -22.26 -7.02 -4.66
CA LEU A 248 -22.17 -6.95 -3.19
C LEU A 248 -23.46 -6.34 -2.59
N LYS A 249 -24.62 -6.97 -2.82
CA LYS A 249 -25.96 -6.42 -2.48
C LYS A 249 -26.18 -6.16 -0.99
N ASN A 250 -25.52 -6.90 -0.11
CA ASN A 250 -25.66 -6.79 1.35
C ASN A 250 -24.60 -5.89 1.98
N VAL A 251 -23.60 -5.43 1.22
CA VAL A 251 -22.57 -4.51 1.68
C VAL A 251 -23.07 -3.07 1.55
N ARG A 252 -22.93 -2.28 2.60
CA ARG A 252 -23.25 -0.85 2.54
C ARG A 252 -22.11 -0.10 1.89
N TYR A 253 -22.28 0.29 0.65
CA TYR A 253 -21.33 1.14 -0.06
C TYR A 253 -21.42 2.58 0.46
N ARG A 254 -20.29 3.12 0.94
CA ARG A 254 -20.19 4.43 1.60
C ARG A 254 -19.42 5.46 0.78
N GLY A 255 -18.91 5.08 -0.37
CA GLY A 255 -18.09 5.94 -1.22
C GLY A 255 -16.68 6.18 -0.69
N TYR A 256 -16.04 7.23 -1.20
CA TYR A 256 -14.70 7.63 -0.77
C TYR A 256 -14.69 8.13 0.68
N ALA A 257 -13.62 7.85 1.40
CA ALA A 257 -13.38 8.36 2.74
C ALA A 257 -12.14 9.25 2.76
N ASP A 258 -12.27 10.47 3.30
CA ASP A 258 -11.14 11.37 3.50
C ASP A 258 -10.18 10.84 4.58
N TYR A 259 -8.87 10.92 4.27
CA TYR A 259 -7.82 10.32 5.10
C TYR A 259 -7.75 10.92 6.51
N TYR A 260 -7.87 12.24 6.63
CA TYR A 260 -7.65 12.92 7.91
C TYR A 260 -8.92 13.10 8.74
N THR A 261 -10.07 13.20 8.10
CA THR A 261 -11.32 13.55 8.79
C THR A 261 -12.27 12.37 8.97
N GLN A 262 -12.33 11.45 8.01
CA GLN A 262 -13.28 10.33 8.02
C GLN A 262 -12.64 8.99 8.39
N MET A 263 -11.46 8.68 7.85
CA MET A 263 -10.81 7.39 8.16
C MET A 263 -10.57 7.16 9.65
N PRO A 264 -10.15 8.15 10.46
CA PRO A 264 -10.02 7.95 11.90
C PRO A 264 -11.35 7.57 12.60
N LEU A 265 -12.47 8.17 12.14
CA LEU A 265 -13.79 7.82 12.64
C LEU A 265 -14.19 6.39 12.26
N ILE A 266 -14.00 6.04 10.99
CA ILE A 266 -14.28 4.69 10.49
C ILE A 266 -13.51 3.66 11.30
N PHE A 267 -12.19 3.84 11.44
CA PHE A 267 -11.33 2.86 12.11
C PHE A 267 -11.64 2.69 13.59
N SER A 268 -11.96 3.79 14.28
CA SER A 268 -12.29 3.73 15.70
C SER A 268 -13.71 3.26 16.01
N GLN A 269 -14.64 3.37 15.05
CA GLN A 269 -16.06 3.01 15.26
C GLN A 269 -16.44 1.65 14.65
N SER A 270 -15.63 1.11 13.75
CA SER A 270 -15.79 -0.25 13.26
C SER A 270 -15.34 -1.27 14.31
N ARG A 271 -16.13 -2.30 14.53
CA ARG A 271 -15.75 -3.38 15.45
C ARG A 271 -14.56 -4.17 14.91
N ILE A 272 -14.52 -4.42 13.61
CA ILE A 272 -13.40 -5.03 12.88
C ILE A 272 -13.06 -4.16 11.68
N ASN A 273 -11.80 -3.81 11.53
CA ASN A 273 -11.25 -3.21 10.32
C ASN A 273 -10.51 -4.28 9.53
N LEU A 274 -11.05 -4.61 8.36
CA LEU A 274 -10.48 -5.64 7.49
C LEU A 274 -9.37 -5.04 6.63
N ASN A 275 -8.20 -5.66 6.66
CA ASN A 275 -7.12 -5.38 5.74
C ASN A 275 -6.87 -6.58 4.83
N ILE A 276 -6.89 -6.33 3.52
CA ILE A 276 -6.52 -7.30 2.48
C ILE A 276 -5.48 -6.63 1.61
N SER A 277 -4.24 -7.03 1.78
CA SER A 277 -3.07 -6.43 1.12
C SER A 277 -3.08 -6.71 -0.38
N LEU A 278 -2.64 -5.74 -1.17
CA LEU A 278 -2.36 -5.97 -2.59
C LEU A 278 -1.25 -7.02 -2.72
N LYS A 279 -1.42 -7.99 -3.63
CA LYS A 279 -0.46 -9.11 -3.75
C LYS A 279 0.96 -8.69 -4.15
N THR A 280 1.15 -7.49 -4.66
CA THR A 280 2.49 -6.93 -4.92
C THR A 280 3.25 -6.52 -3.65
N ILE A 281 2.58 -6.41 -2.50
CA ILE A 281 3.24 -6.27 -1.21
C ILE A 281 3.75 -7.66 -0.82
N LEU A 282 5.08 -7.83 -0.83
CA LEU A 282 5.72 -9.14 -0.68
C LEU A 282 5.73 -9.61 0.78
N THR A 283 6.31 -8.81 1.66
CA THR A 283 6.47 -9.11 3.09
C THR A 283 5.96 -7.97 3.98
N GLY A 284 5.88 -6.74 3.42
CA GLY A 284 5.75 -5.48 4.13
C GLY A 284 4.44 -5.27 4.88
N ILE A 285 4.47 -4.36 5.84
CA ILE A 285 3.32 -3.93 6.62
C ILE A 285 2.58 -2.82 5.85
N PRO A 286 1.34 -3.07 5.36
CA PRO A 286 0.57 -2.04 4.67
C PRO A 286 0.29 -0.84 5.57
N LEU A 287 0.34 0.38 5.02
CA LEU A 287 0.01 1.62 5.74
C LEU A 287 -1.35 1.51 6.46
N ARG A 288 -2.32 0.85 5.84
CA ARG A 288 -3.66 0.67 6.41
C ARG A 288 -3.64 0.00 7.78
N VAL A 289 -2.77 -0.98 8.00
CA VAL A 289 -2.65 -1.68 9.28
C VAL A 289 -2.24 -0.71 10.38
N ILE A 290 -1.16 0.05 10.17
CA ILE A 290 -0.66 1.00 11.17
C ILE A 290 -1.61 2.20 11.36
N ASP A 291 -2.31 2.65 10.31
CA ASP A 291 -3.35 3.67 10.41
C ASP A 291 -4.50 3.23 11.32
N VAL A 292 -5.01 2.01 11.12
CA VAL A 292 -6.10 1.46 11.94
C VAL A 292 -5.66 1.34 13.39
N LEU A 293 -4.48 0.76 13.64
CA LEU A 293 -3.92 0.64 14.99
C LEU A 293 -3.69 2.02 15.63
N GLY A 294 -3.20 3.00 14.84
CA GLY A 294 -3.04 4.39 15.29
C GLY A 294 -4.33 5.09 15.68
N CYS A 295 -5.47 4.60 15.21
CA CYS A 295 -6.82 5.06 15.57
C CYS A 295 -7.46 4.22 16.71
N ARG A 296 -6.74 3.31 17.35
CA ARG A 296 -7.25 2.32 18.34
C ARG A 296 -8.30 1.38 17.72
N GLY A 297 -8.22 1.14 16.43
CA GLY A 297 -9.08 0.20 15.74
C GLY A 297 -8.55 -1.24 15.86
N PHE A 298 -9.46 -2.21 15.88
CA PHE A 298 -9.10 -3.62 15.79
C PHE A 298 -8.83 -3.99 14.33
N VAL A 299 -7.68 -4.62 14.06
CA VAL A 299 -7.26 -5.06 12.72
C VAL A 299 -7.44 -6.57 12.58
N LEU A 300 -8.12 -6.97 11.51
CA LEU A 300 -8.08 -8.33 10.99
C LEU A 300 -7.43 -8.30 9.61
N SER A 301 -6.19 -8.77 9.49
CA SER A 301 -5.38 -8.67 8.27
C SER A 301 -5.08 -10.04 7.67
N ASN A 302 -4.96 -10.10 6.33
CA ASN A 302 -4.32 -11.26 5.72
C ASN A 302 -2.85 -11.37 6.18
N TYR A 303 -2.34 -12.59 6.17
CA TYR A 303 -0.95 -12.85 6.53
C TYR A 303 0.03 -12.04 5.70
N GLN A 304 1.01 -11.44 6.37
CA GLN A 304 2.24 -10.87 5.83
C GLN A 304 3.38 -11.20 6.80
N GLU A 305 4.55 -11.53 6.27
CA GLU A 305 5.69 -11.99 7.08
C GLU A 305 6.09 -10.94 8.11
N GLU A 306 6.21 -9.67 7.71
CA GLU A 306 6.59 -8.59 8.61
C GLU A 306 5.53 -8.27 9.67
N LEU A 307 4.25 -8.59 9.46
CA LEU A 307 3.26 -8.49 10.54
C LEU A 307 3.58 -9.44 11.70
N MET A 308 4.08 -10.64 11.38
CA MET A 308 4.43 -11.64 12.41
C MET A 308 5.76 -11.31 13.11
N GLU A 309 6.63 -10.55 12.47
CA GLU A 309 7.91 -10.14 13.06
C GLU A 309 7.77 -8.90 13.97
N TYR A 310 6.97 -7.93 13.54
CA TYR A 310 6.84 -6.66 14.24
C TYR A 310 5.73 -6.64 15.28
N PHE A 311 4.77 -7.56 15.20
CA PHE A 311 3.62 -7.62 16.12
C PHE A 311 3.42 -9.03 16.70
N ASN A 312 2.91 -9.08 17.92
CA ASN A 312 2.42 -10.31 18.54
C ASN A 312 1.01 -10.62 18.01
N ALA A 313 0.92 -11.50 17.01
CA ALA A 313 -0.36 -11.89 16.43
C ALA A 313 -1.28 -12.56 17.49
N GLY A 314 -2.54 -12.13 17.54
CA GLY A 314 -3.52 -12.50 18.56
C GLY A 314 -3.53 -11.59 19.78
N GLU A 315 -2.47 -10.80 20.04
CA GLU A 315 -2.35 -9.88 21.17
C GLU A 315 -2.38 -8.40 20.73
N GLU A 316 -1.75 -8.03 19.61
CA GLU A 316 -1.62 -6.65 19.14
C GLU A 316 -2.40 -6.41 17.83
N LEU A 317 -2.62 -7.46 17.04
CA LEU A 317 -3.50 -7.52 15.87
C LEU A 317 -3.87 -8.98 15.58
N VAL A 318 -4.79 -9.22 14.65
CA VAL A 318 -5.18 -10.57 14.25
C VAL A 318 -4.90 -10.78 12.77
N VAL A 319 -4.28 -11.93 12.47
CA VAL A 319 -3.90 -12.33 11.10
C VAL A 319 -4.73 -13.54 10.70
N TYR A 320 -5.18 -13.58 9.44
CA TYR A 320 -5.84 -14.75 8.85
C TYR A 320 -5.04 -15.28 7.65
N GLU A 321 -5.15 -16.60 7.38
CA GLU A 321 -4.37 -17.31 6.37
C GLU A 321 -5.21 -17.90 5.23
N ASN A 322 -6.53 -17.77 5.30
CA ASN A 322 -7.50 -18.16 4.26
C ASN A 322 -8.87 -17.54 4.56
N ILE A 323 -9.82 -17.67 3.63
CA ILE A 323 -11.15 -17.07 3.76
C ILE A 323 -11.99 -17.70 4.87
N GLU A 324 -11.84 -19.00 5.11
CA GLU A 324 -12.51 -19.71 6.20
C GLU A 324 -11.99 -19.22 7.55
N ASP A 325 -10.69 -19.09 7.71
CA ASP A 325 -10.04 -18.56 8.92
C ASP A 325 -10.44 -17.11 9.18
N LEU A 326 -10.51 -16.29 8.11
CA LEU A 326 -11.05 -14.92 8.19
C LEU A 326 -12.46 -14.91 8.80
N PHE A 327 -13.36 -15.78 8.31
CA PHE A 327 -14.73 -15.84 8.78
C PHE A 327 -14.80 -16.26 10.26
N TYR A 328 -14.08 -17.31 10.65
CA TYR A 328 -14.09 -17.79 12.03
C TYR A 328 -13.49 -16.77 13.00
N LYS A 329 -12.40 -16.11 12.63
CA LYS A 329 -11.79 -15.04 13.43
C LYS A 329 -12.71 -13.81 13.54
N ALA A 330 -13.35 -13.41 12.43
CA ALA A 330 -14.33 -12.32 12.47
C ALA A 330 -15.49 -12.66 13.40
N LYS A 331 -16.06 -13.86 13.30
CA LYS A 331 -17.12 -14.33 14.20
C LYS A 331 -16.66 -14.29 15.65
N TYR A 332 -15.51 -14.88 15.97
CA TYR A 332 -14.97 -14.95 17.31
C TYR A 332 -14.85 -13.55 17.94
N TYR A 333 -14.15 -12.63 17.27
CA TYR A 333 -13.92 -11.30 17.84
C TYR A 333 -15.17 -10.38 17.81
N LEU A 334 -16.19 -10.68 17.03
CA LEU A 334 -17.48 -10.01 17.13
C LEU A 334 -18.31 -10.51 18.34
N GLU A 335 -18.08 -11.74 18.80
CA GLU A 335 -18.71 -12.33 19.97
C GLU A 335 -17.91 -12.02 21.28
N HIS A 336 -16.59 -11.76 21.18
CA HIS A 336 -15.68 -11.52 22.34
C HIS A 336 -15.19 -10.06 22.38
N GLU A 337 -16.09 -9.16 22.76
CA GLU A 337 -15.85 -7.71 22.68
C GLU A 337 -14.70 -7.22 23.55
N ASP A 338 -14.57 -7.73 24.78
CA ASP A 338 -13.53 -7.28 25.71
C ASP A 338 -12.14 -7.68 25.23
N GLU A 339 -11.97 -8.90 24.71
CA GLU A 339 -10.72 -9.37 24.14
C GLU A 339 -10.35 -8.57 22.87
N ARG A 340 -11.34 -8.33 21.98
CA ARG A 340 -11.14 -7.48 20.81
C ARG A 340 -10.64 -6.08 21.17
N LYS A 341 -11.20 -5.46 22.22
CA LYS A 341 -10.77 -4.14 22.71
C LYS A 341 -9.37 -4.17 23.32
N GLN A 342 -9.01 -5.24 24.02
CA GLN A 342 -7.65 -5.42 24.56
C GLN A 342 -6.62 -5.53 23.43
N VAL A 343 -6.88 -6.34 22.42
CA VAL A 343 -6.01 -6.46 21.23
C VAL A 343 -5.86 -5.10 20.52
N ALA A 344 -6.96 -4.38 20.31
CA ALA A 344 -6.91 -3.06 19.67
C ALA A 344 -6.10 -2.03 20.48
N LEU A 345 -6.22 -2.08 21.81
CA LEU A 345 -5.44 -1.19 22.69
C LEU A 345 -3.95 -1.56 22.69
N ALA A 346 -3.62 -2.83 22.76
CA ALA A 346 -2.22 -3.29 22.72
C ALA A 346 -1.55 -2.92 21.37
N GLY A 347 -2.24 -3.11 20.26
CA GLY A 347 -1.77 -2.71 18.94
C GLY A 347 -1.56 -1.18 18.82
N PHE A 348 -2.46 -0.38 19.40
CA PHE A 348 -2.27 1.08 19.47
C PHE A 348 -1.02 1.46 20.27
N GLU A 349 -0.81 0.89 21.46
CA GLU A 349 0.38 1.20 22.27
C GLU A 349 1.67 0.76 21.56
N ARG A 350 1.63 -0.34 20.80
CA ARG A 350 2.73 -0.80 19.95
C ARG A 350 3.10 0.23 18.89
N VAL A 351 2.14 0.67 18.05
CA VAL A 351 2.45 1.61 16.97
C VAL A 351 2.79 3.01 17.46
N LYS A 352 2.20 3.44 18.57
CA LYS A 352 2.52 4.70 19.23
C LYS A 352 3.95 4.74 19.76
N ARG A 353 4.51 3.61 20.16
CA ARG A 353 5.89 3.50 20.65
C ARG A 353 6.88 3.33 19.51
N ASP A 354 6.62 2.42 18.56
CA ASP A 354 7.65 1.88 17.66
C ASP A 354 7.45 2.28 16.19
N PHE A 355 6.35 2.96 15.82
CA PHE A 355 6.02 3.31 14.43
C PHE A 355 5.80 4.80 14.23
N THR A 356 6.55 5.64 14.95
CA THR A 356 6.43 7.10 14.84
C THR A 356 7.27 7.66 13.68
N PHE A 357 6.85 8.79 13.14
CA PHE A 357 7.66 9.52 12.15
C PHE A 357 9.02 9.92 12.71
N ARG A 358 9.07 10.31 13.99
CA ARG A 358 10.32 10.65 14.67
C ARG A 358 11.33 9.52 14.61
N GLU A 359 10.93 8.28 14.94
CA GLU A 359 11.84 7.13 14.93
C GLU A 359 12.29 6.76 13.52
N ARG A 360 11.40 6.82 12.52
CA ARG A 360 11.78 6.56 11.13
C ARG A 360 12.77 7.60 10.61
N LEU A 361 12.54 8.88 10.90
CA LEU A 361 13.46 9.95 10.51
C LEU A 361 14.78 9.87 11.29
N GLN A 362 14.75 9.45 12.55
CA GLN A 362 15.97 9.19 13.32
C GLN A 362 16.79 8.04 12.70
N THR A 363 16.15 7.01 12.18
CA THR A 363 16.81 5.93 11.43
C THR A 363 17.41 6.45 10.13
N MET A 364 16.69 7.34 9.40
CA MET A 364 17.18 7.91 8.13
C MET A 364 18.38 8.86 8.33
N TYR A 365 18.40 9.63 9.42
CA TYR A 365 19.33 10.75 9.63
C TYR A 365 20.21 10.62 10.88
N GLY A 366 19.93 9.66 11.77
CA GLY A 366 20.59 9.56 13.08
C GLY A 366 22.03 9.05 13.07
N GLU A 367 22.50 8.40 12.01
CA GLU A 367 23.87 7.87 11.90
C GLU A 367 24.93 8.93 11.52
N HIS A 368 24.54 10.20 11.39
CA HIS A 368 25.39 11.30 10.96
C HIS A 368 25.67 12.33 12.08
N LYS A 369 25.64 11.91 13.35
CA LYS A 369 26.12 12.74 14.46
C LYS A 369 27.48 12.30 14.96
#